data_8af9dbf8bcbcee66f590b13a37faf69d
#
_entry.id   8af9dbf8bcbcee66f590b13a37faf69d
#
_cell.length_a   1.000
_cell.length_b   1.000
_cell.length_c   1.000
_cell.angle_alpha   90.00
_cell.angle_beta   90.00
_cell.angle_gamma   90.00
#
_symmetry.space_group_name_H-M   'P 1'
#
loop_
_entity.id
_entity.type
_entity.pdbx_description
1 polymer ?
#
loop_
_entity_poly.entity_id
_entity_poly.type
_entity_poly.pdbx_seq_one_letter_code
_entity_poly.pdbx_strand_id
1 'polypeptide(L)'
;MPSDRLTQTIHQLSDAGASLRCDEMRQLLTSLGFVVRDGKKAGHKIVTHPQLAGFFSTSYTCGHGSNPELKPSYIKTIRKVLLRYEQALRDLGEEATP
;
A
#
# COMPACT_ATOMS: atom_id res chain seq x y z
N MET A 1 -1.66 21.12 0.34
CA MET A 1 -1.62 20.75 -0.01
C MET A 1 -1.75 19.67 -0.21
N PRO A 2 -2.02 19.30 -0.49
CA PRO A 2 -2.48 18.31 -0.61
C PRO A 2 -1.82 17.30 -0.70
N SER A 3 -1.57 16.95 -0.54
CA SER A 3 -1.22 16.09 -0.67
C SER A 3 -0.86 15.47 -0.55
N ASP A 4 -0.63 15.50 -0.24
CA ASP A 4 -0.57 14.66 -0.82
C ASP A 4 0.16 13.49 -0.39
N ARG A 5 -0.48 12.84 0.64
CA ARG A 5 0.04 11.60 1.16
C ARG A 5 0.17 10.53 0.08
N LEU A 6 -0.80 10.51 -0.84
CA LEU A 6 -0.74 9.56 -1.94
C LEU A 6 0.47 9.78 -2.82
N THR A 7 0.72 11.02 -3.20
CA THR A 7 1.89 11.35 -4.02
C THR A 7 3.18 10.98 -3.29
N GLN A 8 3.25 11.30 -2.01
CA GLN A 8 4.43 10.97 -1.22
C GLN A 8 4.63 9.46 -1.15
N THR A 9 3.55 8.71 -0.98
CA THR A 9 3.64 7.26 -0.91
C THR A 9 4.13 6.68 -2.23
N ILE A 10 3.57 7.14 -3.35
CA ILE A 10 4.01 6.68 -4.67
C ILE A 10 5.49 6.96 -4.88
N HIS A 11 5.92 8.16 -4.52
CA HIS A 11 7.33 8.52 -4.63
C HIS A 11 8.21 7.62 -3.75
N GLN A 12 7.78 7.39 -2.53
CA GLN A 12 8.55 6.57 -1.61
C GLN A 12 8.69 5.14 -2.15
N LEU A 13 7.62 4.59 -2.72
CA LEU A 13 7.69 3.25 -3.31
C LEU A 13 8.57 3.22 -4.55
N SER A 14 8.58 4.30 -5.33
CA SER A 14 9.44 4.40 -6.50
C SER A 14 10.90 4.46 -6.13
N ASP A 15 11.23 5.18 -5.07
CA ASP A 15 12.60 5.42 -4.66
C ASP A 15 13.15 4.32 -3.77
N ALA A 16 12.27 3.55 -3.13
CA ALA A 16 12.71 2.58 -2.12
C ALA A 16 13.55 1.45 -2.70
N GLY A 17 13.31 1.10 -3.98
CA GLY A 17 13.99 -0.03 -4.57
C GLY A 17 13.71 -1.28 -3.77
N ALA A 18 14.71 -1.81 -3.10
CA ALA A 18 14.58 -3.01 -2.29
C ALA A 18 14.62 -2.70 -0.79
N SER A 19 14.53 -1.44 -0.41
CA SER A 19 14.82 -1.03 0.97
C SER A 19 13.59 -0.79 1.82
N LEU A 20 12.41 -1.17 1.39
CA LEU A 20 11.19 -0.96 2.16
C LEU A 20 10.91 -2.19 3.03
N ARG A 21 10.65 -1.96 4.30
CA ARG A 21 10.37 -3.04 5.24
C ARG A 21 8.87 -3.29 5.34
N CYS A 22 8.54 -4.47 5.84
CA CYS A 22 7.16 -4.92 5.95
C CYS A 22 6.29 -3.95 6.73
N ASP A 23 6.75 -3.46 7.89
CA ASP A 23 5.98 -2.52 8.69
C ASP A 23 5.79 -1.19 7.99
N GLU A 24 6.79 -0.76 7.24
CA GLU A 24 6.66 0.49 6.49
C GLU A 24 5.59 0.39 5.42
N MET A 25 5.55 -0.74 4.71
CA MET A 25 4.51 -0.94 3.69
C MET A 25 3.13 -0.88 4.33
N ARG A 26 2.97 -1.56 5.47
CA ARG A 26 1.68 -1.55 6.17
C ARG A 26 1.28 -0.14 6.56
N GLN A 27 2.20 0.62 7.12
CA GLN A 27 1.91 1.99 7.55
C GLN A 27 1.52 2.87 6.36
N LEU A 28 2.23 2.75 5.25
CA LEU A 28 1.91 3.52 4.07
C LEU A 28 0.51 3.20 3.56
N LEU A 29 0.18 1.93 3.48
CA LEU A 29 -1.12 1.51 2.97
C LEU A 29 -2.25 1.90 3.90
N THR A 30 -2.10 1.69 5.21
CA THR A 30 -3.14 2.05 6.15
C THR A 30 -3.37 3.55 6.18
N SER A 31 -2.34 4.34 5.95
CA SER A 31 -2.49 5.79 5.91
C SER A 31 -3.33 6.26 4.71
N LEU A 32 -3.47 5.42 3.70
CA LEU A 32 -4.30 5.71 2.53
C LEU A 32 -5.68 5.07 2.61
N GLY A 33 -6.02 4.47 3.74
CA GLY A 33 -7.32 3.86 3.93
C GLY A 33 -7.39 2.38 3.60
N PHE A 34 -6.29 1.78 3.16
CA PHE A 34 -6.27 0.34 2.92
C PHE A 34 -6.29 -0.42 4.22
N VAL A 35 -6.83 -1.62 4.17
CA VAL A 35 -6.83 -2.56 5.29
C VAL A 35 -5.85 -3.68 4.96
N VAL A 36 -4.92 -3.92 5.86
CA VAL A 36 -3.90 -4.96 5.68
C VAL A 36 -4.14 -6.05 6.71
N ARG A 37 -4.43 -7.26 6.24
CA ARG A 37 -4.76 -8.38 7.12
C ARG A 37 -3.81 -9.53 6.84
N ASP A 38 -3.63 -10.39 7.87
CA ASP A 38 -2.84 -11.59 7.69
C ASP A 38 -3.62 -12.61 6.88
N GLY A 39 -2.92 -13.24 5.94
CA GLY A 39 -3.47 -14.35 5.19
C GLY A 39 -3.24 -15.67 5.91
N LYS A 40 -3.53 -16.77 5.22
CA LYS A 40 -3.42 -18.10 5.82
C LYS A 40 -1.97 -18.54 6.04
N LYS A 41 -1.07 -18.13 5.14
CA LYS A 41 0.34 -18.50 5.26
C LYS A 41 1.07 -17.45 6.05
N ALA A 42 2.08 -17.87 6.78
CA ALA A 42 2.91 -16.96 7.56
C ALA A 42 3.53 -15.90 6.66
N GLY A 43 3.45 -14.65 7.08
CA GLY A 43 4.01 -13.53 6.34
C GLY A 43 3.15 -13.03 5.19
N HIS A 44 2.11 -13.76 4.80
CA HIS A 44 1.25 -13.33 3.70
C HIS A 44 0.29 -12.26 4.19
N LYS A 45 0.24 -11.12 3.48
CA LYS A 45 -0.62 -9.99 3.83
C LYS A 45 -1.61 -9.75 2.72
N ILE A 46 -2.88 -9.61 3.06
CA ILE A 46 -3.95 -9.32 2.11
C ILE A 46 -4.37 -7.88 2.30
N VAL A 47 -4.41 -7.14 1.19
CA VAL A 47 -4.68 -5.72 1.18
C VAL A 47 -6.01 -5.47 0.50
N THR A 48 -6.93 -4.83 1.20
CA THR A 48 -8.24 -4.47 0.67
C THR A 48 -8.50 -2.99 0.95
N HIS A 49 -9.54 -2.46 0.32
CA HIS A 49 -9.94 -1.06 0.57
C HIS A 49 -11.46 -0.98 0.53
N PRO A 50 -12.10 -0.66 1.66
CA PRO A 50 -13.55 -0.73 1.75
C PRO A 50 -14.30 0.28 0.88
N GLN A 51 -13.63 1.36 0.48
CA GLN A 51 -14.27 2.43 -0.26
C GLN A 51 -13.80 2.56 -1.70
N LEU A 52 -12.94 1.65 -2.16
CA LEU A 52 -12.36 1.77 -3.50
C LEU A 52 -13.10 0.85 -4.45
N ALA A 53 -14.01 1.44 -5.21
CA ALA A 53 -14.86 0.69 -6.14
C ALA A 53 -14.01 0.01 -7.21
N GLY A 54 -14.35 -1.23 -7.52
CA GLY A 54 -13.64 -1.99 -8.55
C GLY A 54 -12.36 -2.63 -8.09
N PHE A 55 -11.93 -2.35 -6.88
CA PHE A 55 -10.71 -2.96 -6.34
C PHE A 55 -11.10 -4.11 -5.41
N PHE A 56 -10.66 -5.32 -5.75
CA PHE A 56 -10.91 -6.47 -4.88
C PHE A 56 -9.87 -6.59 -3.79
N SER A 57 -8.64 -6.87 -4.20
CA SER A 57 -7.55 -7.03 -3.24
C SER A 57 -6.24 -7.14 -3.98
N THR A 58 -5.16 -6.94 -3.23
CA THR A 58 -3.83 -7.30 -3.66
C THR A 58 -3.14 -7.92 -2.46
N SER A 59 -1.90 -8.32 -2.62
CA SER A 59 -1.18 -8.95 -1.53
C SER A 59 0.30 -8.73 -1.66
N TYR A 60 0.98 -8.92 -0.54
CA TYR A 60 2.44 -9.00 -0.52
C TYR A 60 2.83 -9.97 0.58
N THR A 61 4.05 -10.46 0.51
CA THR A 61 4.53 -11.43 1.48
C THR A 61 5.74 -10.87 2.19
N CYS A 62 5.70 -10.90 3.51
CA CYS A 62 6.83 -10.55 4.34
C CYS A 62 7.70 -11.77 4.54
N GLY A 63 9.02 -11.59 4.54
CA GLY A 63 9.93 -12.67 4.82
C GLY A 63 9.93 -13.04 6.29
N HIS A 64 10.95 -13.78 6.69
CA HIS A 64 11.11 -14.18 8.07
C HIS A 64 11.73 -13.04 8.88
N GLY A 65 11.47 -13.06 10.18
CA GLY A 65 11.98 -12.04 11.07
C GLY A 65 10.89 -11.10 11.53
N SER A 66 11.26 -10.18 12.42
CA SER A 66 10.26 -9.30 13.03
C SER A 66 9.86 -8.14 12.12
N ASN A 67 10.75 -7.70 11.23
CA ASN A 67 10.44 -6.60 10.33
C ASN A 67 11.31 -6.70 9.08
N PRO A 68 11.08 -7.73 8.25
CA PRO A 68 11.98 -8.00 7.12
C PRO A 68 11.76 -7.01 6.00
N GLU A 69 12.77 -6.89 5.15
CA GLU A 69 12.63 -6.12 3.92
C GLU A 69 11.77 -6.86 2.91
N LEU A 70 10.97 -6.10 2.17
CA LEU A 70 10.14 -6.66 1.11
C LEU A 70 10.96 -6.87 -0.15
N LYS A 71 10.61 -7.90 -0.90
CA LYS A 71 11.20 -8.10 -2.22
C LYS A 71 10.75 -6.98 -3.14
N PRO A 72 11.65 -6.53 -4.03
CA PRO A 72 11.30 -5.44 -4.95
C PRO A 72 10.05 -5.71 -5.79
N SER A 73 9.79 -6.97 -6.12
CA SER A 73 8.61 -7.32 -6.91
C SER A 73 7.32 -6.96 -6.19
N TYR A 74 7.27 -7.12 -4.88
CA TYR A 74 6.08 -6.76 -4.12
C TYR A 74 5.90 -5.25 -4.05
N ILE A 75 6.99 -4.52 -3.86
CA ILE A 75 6.95 -3.06 -3.84
C ILE A 75 6.41 -2.55 -5.18
N LYS A 76 6.88 -3.13 -6.27
CA LYS A 76 6.46 -2.75 -7.61
C LYS A 76 4.97 -3.03 -7.83
N THR A 77 4.49 -4.17 -7.36
CA THR A 77 3.09 -4.55 -7.49
C THR A 77 2.19 -3.56 -6.76
N ILE A 78 2.54 -3.20 -5.53
CA ILE A 78 1.75 -2.25 -4.75
C ILE A 78 1.78 -0.88 -5.42
N ARG A 79 2.93 -0.45 -5.91
CA ARG A 79 3.02 0.83 -6.61
C ARG A 79 2.09 0.87 -7.82
N LYS A 80 2.03 -0.22 -8.58
CA LYS A 80 1.14 -0.29 -9.75
C LYS A 80 -0.32 -0.16 -9.33
N VAL A 81 -0.70 -0.77 -8.22
CA VAL A 81 -2.06 -0.65 -7.71
C VAL A 81 -2.37 0.81 -7.38
N LEU A 82 -1.47 1.49 -6.68
CA LEU A 82 -1.69 2.89 -6.33
C LEU A 82 -1.82 3.77 -7.56
N LEU A 83 -1.00 3.52 -8.58
CA LEU A 83 -1.06 4.30 -9.81
C LEU A 83 -2.36 4.04 -10.56
N ARG A 84 -2.79 2.77 -10.60
CA ARG A 84 -4.02 2.42 -11.30
C ARG A 84 -5.25 3.08 -10.69
N TYR A 85 -5.28 3.17 -9.36
CA TYR A 85 -6.44 3.71 -8.65
C TYR A 85 -6.18 5.12 -8.13
N GLU A 86 -5.19 5.79 -8.71
CA GLU A 86 -4.74 7.08 -8.18
C GLU A 86 -5.87 8.09 -8.10
N GLN A 87 -6.64 8.24 -9.17
CA GLN A 87 -7.71 9.24 -9.19
C GLN A 87 -8.79 8.90 -8.17
N ALA A 88 -9.17 7.63 -8.09
CA ALA A 88 -10.20 7.23 -7.13
C ALA A 88 -9.74 7.45 -5.69
N LEU A 89 -8.47 7.18 -5.41
CA LEU A 89 -7.93 7.43 -4.08
C LEU A 89 -7.88 8.91 -3.75
N ARG A 90 -7.55 9.76 -4.71
CA ARG A 90 -7.58 11.20 -4.50
C ARG A 90 -8.99 11.71 -4.22
N ASP A 91 -9.96 11.18 -4.96
CA ASP A 91 -11.35 11.56 -4.75
C ASP A 91 -11.83 11.20 -3.36
N LEU A 92 -11.46 10.02 -2.86
CA LEU A 92 -11.80 9.63 -1.50
C LEU A 92 -11.18 10.55 -0.47
N GLY A 93 -9.93 10.94 -0.69
CA GLY A 93 -9.24 11.86 0.20
C GLY A 93 -9.92 13.22 0.24
N GLU A 94 -10.35 13.72 -0.90
CA GLU A 94 -11.05 15.00 -0.96
C GLU A 94 -12.39 14.94 -0.26
N GLU A 95 -13.12 13.84 -0.45
CA GLU A 95 -14.41 13.67 0.20
C GLU A 95 -14.28 13.55 1.71
N ALA A 96 -13.19 12.98 2.18
CA ALA A 96 -12.96 12.82 3.60
C ALA A 96 -12.59 14.13 4.28
N THR A 97 -12.25 15.15 3.53
CA THR A 97 -11.86 16.45 4.08
C THR A 97 -13.12 17.31 4.30
N PRO A 98 -13.35 17.75 5.53
CA PRO A 98 -14.55 18.55 5.82
C PRO A 98 -14.54 19.88 5.12
#